data_9dda0db3b24826342aced5ea44884ff9
#
_entry.id   9dda0db3b24826342aced5ea44884ff9
#
_cell.length_a   1.000
_cell.length_b   1.000
_cell.length_c   1.000
_cell.angle_alpha   90.00
_cell.angle_beta   90.00
_cell.angle_gamma   90.00
#
_symmetry.space_group_name_H-M   'P 1'
#
loop_
_entity.id
_entity.type
_entity.pdbx_description
1 polymer ?
#
loop_
_entity_poly.entity_id
_entity_poly.type
_entity_poly.pdbx_seq_one_letter_code
_entity_poly.pdbx_strand_id
1 'polypeptide(L)'
;MYLKTARKQPVYNPATGEISKEVEIADAQTVNEAVQAAEQAFPAWRDTPVIKRARVMFKFKQLLEQNAEKICALIGQEHGKISHDAQGELQRGIENVEYACGAPELLKGEYSKNVGPDIDSWSEFQTARCCGWNYTI
;
A
#
# COMPACT_ATOMS: atom_id res chain seq x y z
N MET A 1 -3.90 13.87 -7.03
CA MET A 1 -5.16 14.24 -7.72
C MET A 1 -6.27 14.13 -6.69
N TYR A 2 -6.93 15.26 -6.33
CA TYR A 2 -8.05 15.23 -5.38
C TYR A 2 -9.32 14.91 -6.16
N LEU A 3 -9.94 13.79 -5.82
CA LEU A 3 -11.19 13.35 -6.43
C LEU A 3 -12.35 14.16 -5.83
N LYS A 4 -13.08 14.92 -6.64
CA LYS A 4 -14.29 15.62 -6.20
C LYS A 4 -15.46 14.66 -6.24
N THR A 5 -16.04 14.38 -5.06
CA THR A 5 -17.27 13.59 -4.93
C THR A 5 -18.39 14.46 -4.36
N ALA A 6 -19.63 14.17 -4.76
CA ALA A 6 -20.79 14.90 -4.28
C ALA A 6 -21.31 14.36 -2.93
N ARG A 7 -20.86 13.18 -2.47
CA ARG A 7 -21.33 12.53 -1.24
C ARG A 7 -20.24 12.54 -0.19
N LYS A 8 -20.62 12.84 1.06
CA LYS A 8 -19.76 12.78 2.23
C LYS A 8 -20.35 11.84 3.26
N GLN A 9 -19.48 11.22 4.05
CA GLN A 9 -19.87 10.40 5.19
C GLN A 9 -19.13 10.88 6.44
N PRO A 10 -19.82 11.00 7.58
CA PRO A 10 -19.19 11.39 8.83
C PRO A 10 -18.30 10.25 9.36
N VAL A 11 -17.17 10.63 9.95
CA VAL A 11 -16.29 9.77 10.76
C VAL A 11 -16.54 10.15 12.21
N TYR A 12 -16.94 9.18 13.01
CA TYR A 12 -17.25 9.39 14.42
C TYR A 12 -16.03 9.05 15.29
N ASN A 13 -15.85 9.80 16.37
CA ASN A 13 -14.97 9.38 17.45
C ASN A 13 -15.72 8.35 18.30
N PRO A 14 -15.28 7.08 18.39
CA PRO A 14 -16.02 6.04 19.10
C PRO A 14 -16.06 6.25 20.63
N ALA A 15 -15.16 7.06 21.19
CA ALA A 15 -15.14 7.36 22.61
C ALA A 15 -16.17 8.42 23.01
N THR A 16 -16.48 9.37 22.13
CA THR A 16 -17.41 10.48 22.43
C THR A 16 -18.72 10.40 21.66
N GLY A 17 -18.76 9.64 20.55
CA GLY A 17 -19.89 9.61 19.62
C GLY A 17 -20.03 10.85 18.74
N GLU A 18 -19.10 11.80 18.84
CA GLU A 18 -19.12 13.03 18.05
C GLU A 18 -18.49 12.83 16.66
N ILE A 19 -18.94 13.62 15.70
CA ILE A 19 -18.34 13.66 14.36
C ILE A 19 -16.98 14.33 14.45
N SER A 20 -15.91 13.57 14.20
CA SER A 20 -14.53 14.07 14.17
C SER A 20 -14.16 14.72 12.84
N LYS A 21 -14.70 14.19 11.73
CA LYS A 21 -14.49 14.70 10.38
C LYS A 21 -15.49 14.10 9.39
N GLU A 22 -15.44 14.55 8.14
CA GLU A 22 -16.17 13.98 7.02
C GLU A 22 -15.20 13.46 5.97
N VAL A 23 -15.51 12.32 5.34
CA VAL A 23 -14.79 11.76 4.19
C VAL A 23 -15.65 11.81 2.94
N GLU A 24 -15.03 12.07 1.81
CA GLU A 24 -15.70 12.02 0.52
C GLU A 24 -15.84 10.56 0.07
N ILE A 25 -17.06 10.21 -0.40
CA ILE A 25 -17.35 8.87 -0.92
C ILE A 25 -17.18 8.88 -2.43
N ALA A 26 -16.31 8.00 -2.92
CA ALA A 26 -16.10 7.83 -4.35
C ALA A 26 -17.36 7.25 -5.02
N ASP A 27 -17.73 7.83 -6.15
CA ASP A 27 -18.70 7.24 -7.07
C ASP A 27 -18.00 6.29 -8.09
N ALA A 28 -18.78 5.65 -8.94
CA ALA A 28 -18.25 4.73 -9.94
C ALA A 28 -17.31 5.43 -10.94
N GLN A 29 -17.58 6.68 -11.28
CA GLN A 29 -16.71 7.45 -12.18
C GLN A 29 -15.36 7.72 -11.52
N THR A 30 -15.36 8.16 -10.28
CA THR A 30 -14.16 8.41 -9.47
C THR A 30 -13.28 7.17 -9.37
N VAL A 31 -13.90 6.00 -9.12
CA VAL A 31 -13.18 4.72 -9.09
C VAL A 31 -12.57 4.38 -10.45
N ASN A 32 -13.34 4.54 -11.53
CA ASN A 32 -12.85 4.29 -12.89
C ASN A 32 -11.67 5.20 -13.26
N GLU A 33 -11.74 6.49 -12.92
CA GLU A 33 -10.64 7.43 -13.15
C GLU A 33 -9.38 7.04 -12.38
N ALA A 34 -9.51 6.57 -11.14
CA ALA A 34 -8.38 6.08 -10.34
C ALA A 34 -7.76 4.81 -10.94
N VAL A 35 -8.59 3.87 -11.41
CA VAL A 35 -8.13 2.65 -12.09
C VAL A 35 -7.39 3.00 -13.38
N GLN A 36 -7.94 3.89 -14.21
CA GLN A 36 -7.30 4.33 -15.45
C GLN A 36 -5.95 5.02 -15.18
N ALA A 37 -5.87 5.87 -14.15
CA ALA A 37 -4.61 6.51 -13.77
C ALA A 37 -3.56 5.46 -13.34
N ALA A 38 -3.94 4.44 -12.58
CA ALA A 38 -3.07 3.35 -12.19
C ALA A 38 -2.60 2.51 -13.39
N GLU A 39 -3.52 2.21 -14.32
CA GLU A 39 -3.22 1.46 -15.53
C GLU A 39 -2.25 2.22 -16.45
N GLN A 40 -2.42 3.53 -16.60
CA GLN A 40 -1.51 4.38 -17.37
C GLN A 40 -0.11 4.48 -16.74
N ALA A 41 -0.02 4.46 -15.41
CA ALA A 41 1.26 4.49 -14.69
C ALA A 41 2.00 3.14 -14.69
N PHE A 42 1.27 2.03 -14.89
CA PHE A 42 1.79 0.67 -14.78
C PHE A 42 3.01 0.38 -15.67
N PRO A 43 3.05 0.70 -16.98
CA PRO A 43 4.18 0.34 -17.83
C PRO A 43 5.49 0.94 -17.33
N ALA A 44 5.50 2.22 -17.00
CA ALA A 44 6.69 2.90 -16.49
C ALA A 44 7.14 2.35 -15.13
N TRP A 45 6.21 2.01 -14.26
CA TRP A 45 6.52 1.41 -12.97
C TRP A 45 7.05 -0.01 -13.10
N ARG A 46 6.44 -0.84 -13.97
CA ARG A 46 6.91 -2.20 -14.28
C ARG A 46 8.35 -2.19 -14.77
N ASP A 47 8.68 -1.27 -15.69
CA ASP A 47 9.99 -1.20 -16.33
C ASP A 47 11.04 -0.48 -15.45
N THR A 48 10.61 0.07 -14.31
CA THR A 48 11.52 0.66 -13.32
C THR A 48 12.32 -0.44 -12.63
N PRO A 49 13.68 -0.38 -12.61
CA PRO A 49 14.52 -1.35 -11.93
C PRO A 49 14.07 -1.59 -10.49
N VAL A 50 14.01 -2.87 -10.09
CA VAL A 50 13.46 -3.26 -8.77
C VAL A 50 14.16 -2.58 -7.60
N ILE A 51 15.48 -2.32 -7.70
CA ILE A 51 16.22 -1.58 -6.67
C ILE A 51 15.74 -0.12 -6.53
N LYS A 52 15.33 0.51 -7.62
CA LYS A 52 14.76 1.87 -7.57
C LYS A 52 13.38 1.84 -6.92
N ARG A 53 12.57 0.82 -7.21
CA ARG A 53 11.27 0.61 -6.56
C ARG A 53 11.42 0.35 -5.05
N ALA A 54 12.39 -0.49 -4.66
CA ALA A 54 12.70 -0.74 -3.26
C ALA A 54 13.10 0.54 -2.49
N ARG A 55 13.82 1.47 -3.13
CA ARG A 55 14.18 2.77 -2.51
C ARG A 55 12.95 3.61 -2.14
N VAL A 56 11.85 3.49 -2.90
CA VAL A 56 10.58 4.14 -2.54
C VAL A 56 10.04 3.55 -1.24
N MET A 57 10.09 2.22 -1.07
CA MET A 57 9.67 1.54 0.15
C MET A 57 10.53 1.91 1.36
N PHE A 58 11.85 2.01 1.21
CA PHE A 58 12.73 2.52 2.26
C PHE A 58 12.36 3.94 2.70
N LYS A 59 12.07 4.82 1.73
CA LYS A 59 11.62 6.18 2.06
C LYS A 59 10.25 6.19 2.74
N PHE A 60 9.34 5.33 2.31
CA PHE A 60 8.03 5.18 2.92
C PHE A 60 8.15 4.71 4.37
N LYS A 61 8.96 3.67 4.65
CA LYS A 61 9.27 3.23 6.01
C LYS A 61 9.75 4.37 6.89
N GLN A 62 10.75 5.11 6.41
CA GLN A 62 11.29 6.27 7.14
C GLN A 62 10.21 7.30 7.48
N LEU A 63 9.28 7.58 6.55
CA LEU A 63 8.18 8.51 6.77
C LEU A 63 7.17 7.98 7.79
N LEU A 64 6.87 6.69 7.79
CA LEU A 64 6.00 6.07 8.80
C LEU A 64 6.61 6.23 10.20
N GLU A 65 7.89 5.92 10.36
CA GLU A 65 8.61 6.07 11.63
C GLU A 65 8.64 7.53 12.12
N GLN A 66 8.94 8.46 11.22
CA GLN A 66 8.98 9.90 11.54
C GLN A 66 7.62 10.48 11.93
N ASN A 67 6.53 9.88 11.46
CA ASN A 67 5.16 10.33 11.74
C ASN A 67 4.42 9.41 12.72
N ALA A 68 5.11 8.49 13.39
CA ALA A 68 4.49 7.45 14.21
C ALA A 68 3.53 8.01 15.27
N GLU A 69 3.92 9.06 16.00
CA GLU A 69 3.07 9.69 17.00
C GLU A 69 1.77 10.23 16.41
N LYS A 70 1.84 10.89 15.24
CA LYS A 70 0.66 11.44 14.56
C LYS A 70 -0.27 10.33 14.07
N ILE A 71 0.29 9.27 13.52
CA ILE A 71 -0.49 8.12 13.02
C ILE A 71 -1.17 7.42 14.19
N CYS A 72 -0.46 7.15 15.28
CA CYS A 72 -1.04 6.53 16.48
C CYS A 72 -2.15 7.40 17.10
N ALA A 73 -1.98 8.73 17.13
CA ALA A 73 -3.03 9.64 17.60
C ALA A 73 -4.28 9.57 16.73
N LEU A 74 -4.14 9.48 15.40
CA LEU A 74 -5.26 9.30 14.48
C LEU A 74 -5.96 7.95 14.67
N ILE A 75 -5.21 6.86 14.85
CA ILE A 75 -5.77 5.53 15.14
C ILE A 75 -6.58 5.59 16.45
N GLY A 76 -6.05 6.22 17.49
CA GLY A 76 -6.76 6.41 18.75
C GLY A 76 -8.06 7.20 18.59
N GLN A 77 -8.01 8.29 17.82
CA GLN A 77 -9.16 9.17 17.58
C GLN A 77 -10.27 8.51 16.74
N GLU A 78 -9.90 7.72 15.72
CA GLU A 78 -10.86 7.16 14.77
C GLU A 78 -11.33 5.75 15.14
N HIS A 79 -10.49 4.97 15.84
CA HIS A 79 -10.77 3.59 16.21
C HIS A 79 -11.04 3.43 17.71
N GLY A 80 -10.62 4.37 18.55
CA GLY A 80 -10.74 4.26 20.01
C GLY A 80 -9.67 3.40 20.67
N LYS A 81 -8.59 3.04 19.97
CA LYS A 81 -7.49 2.27 20.54
C LYS A 81 -6.68 3.09 21.54
N ILE A 82 -6.20 2.44 22.59
CA ILE A 82 -5.20 3.03 23.48
C ILE A 82 -3.85 3.17 22.74
N SER A 83 -3.02 4.09 23.21
CA SER A 83 -1.74 4.42 22.54
C SER A 83 -0.85 3.21 22.30
N HIS A 84 -0.74 2.30 23.26
CA HIS A 84 0.06 1.08 23.15
C HIS A 84 -0.40 0.16 22.02
N ASP A 85 -1.72 -0.04 21.89
CA ASP A 85 -2.28 -0.89 20.83
C ASP A 85 -2.14 -0.24 19.46
N ALA A 86 -2.30 1.09 19.37
CA ALA A 86 -2.07 1.86 18.15
C ALA A 86 -0.61 1.76 17.69
N GLN A 87 0.36 1.83 18.61
CA GLN A 87 1.77 1.62 18.30
C GLN A 87 2.04 0.21 17.79
N GLY A 88 1.48 -0.83 18.43
CA GLY A 88 1.62 -2.22 17.99
C GLY A 88 1.02 -2.46 16.59
N GLU A 89 -0.08 -1.78 16.25
CA GLU A 89 -0.68 -1.85 14.91
C GLU A 89 0.21 -1.19 13.86
N LEU A 90 0.69 0.02 14.13
CA LEU A 90 1.61 0.72 13.25
C LEU A 90 2.90 -0.07 13.05
N GLN A 91 3.45 -0.67 14.12
CA GLN A 91 4.66 -1.48 14.04
C GLN A 91 4.49 -2.66 13.08
N ARG A 92 3.38 -3.39 13.13
CA ARG A 92 3.09 -4.46 12.18
C ARG A 92 3.01 -3.96 10.73
N GLY A 93 2.45 -2.76 10.52
CA GLY A 93 2.46 -2.10 9.22
C GLY A 93 3.88 -1.79 8.72
N ILE A 94 4.73 -1.27 9.59
CA ILE A 94 6.14 -0.98 9.28
C ILE A 94 6.91 -2.26 8.92
N GLU A 95 6.70 -3.35 9.63
CA GLU A 95 7.33 -4.66 9.36
C GLU A 95 6.95 -5.20 7.96
N ASN A 96 5.70 -5.02 7.54
CA ASN A 96 5.30 -5.36 6.17
C ASN A 96 6.02 -4.51 5.13
N VAL A 97 6.23 -3.22 5.39
CA VAL A 97 7.00 -2.34 4.50
C VAL A 97 8.48 -2.73 4.50
N GLU A 98 9.06 -3.12 5.63
CA GLU A 98 10.42 -3.66 5.70
C GLU A 98 10.58 -4.91 4.85
N TYR A 99 9.64 -5.84 4.94
CA TYR A 99 9.65 -7.03 4.08
C TYR A 99 9.64 -6.65 2.60
N ALA A 100 8.82 -5.67 2.21
CA ALA A 100 8.76 -5.17 0.83
C ALA A 100 10.06 -4.47 0.37
N CYS A 101 10.89 -3.95 1.28
CA CYS A 101 12.22 -3.43 0.96
C CYS A 101 13.16 -4.54 0.43
N GLY A 102 12.90 -5.80 0.78
CA GLY A 102 13.60 -6.97 0.25
C GLY A 102 13.22 -7.41 -1.16
N ALA A 103 12.33 -6.66 -1.84
CA ALA A 103 11.84 -7.01 -3.18
C ALA A 103 12.93 -7.35 -4.21
N PRO A 104 14.13 -6.73 -4.23
CA PRO A 104 15.19 -7.12 -5.16
C PRO A 104 15.61 -8.59 -5.06
N GLU A 105 15.57 -9.18 -3.86
CA GLU A 105 15.86 -10.60 -3.66
C GLU A 105 14.61 -11.46 -3.91
N LEU A 106 13.45 -11.03 -3.41
CA LEU A 106 12.20 -11.76 -3.50
C LEU A 106 11.69 -11.94 -4.95
N LEU A 107 12.08 -11.04 -5.86
CA LEU A 107 11.66 -11.05 -7.26
C LEU A 107 12.65 -11.74 -8.19
N LYS A 108 13.70 -12.39 -7.66
CA LYS A 108 14.60 -13.22 -8.46
C LYS A 108 13.86 -14.47 -8.94
N GLY A 109 14.02 -14.79 -10.23
CA GLY A 109 13.58 -16.05 -10.79
C GLY A 109 14.61 -17.15 -10.58
N GLU A 110 14.27 -18.35 -11.01
CA GLU A 110 15.12 -19.54 -11.00
C GLU A 110 15.57 -19.87 -12.41
N TYR A 111 16.75 -20.47 -12.53
CA TYR A 111 17.29 -20.97 -13.79
C TYR A 111 17.81 -22.41 -13.60
N SER A 112 17.40 -23.31 -14.47
CA SER A 112 17.88 -24.69 -14.51
C SER A 112 18.44 -24.99 -15.89
N LYS A 113 19.73 -25.37 -15.94
CA LYS A 113 20.41 -25.74 -17.17
C LYS A 113 20.28 -27.24 -17.47
N ASN A 114 20.11 -27.58 -18.76
CA ASN A 114 20.06 -28.98 -19.23
C ASN A 114 18.98 -29.83 -18.51
N VAL A 115 17.78 -29.32 -18.37
CA VAL A 115 16.62 -30.09 -17.85
C VAL A 115 16.18 -31.20 -18.81
N GLY A 116 16.67 -31.15 -20.04
CA GLY A 116 16.59 -32.14 -21.12
C GLY A 116 17.68 -31.87 -22.17
N PRO A 117 17.84 -32.71 -23.21
CA PRO A 117 18.80 -32.44 -24.28
C PRO A 117 18.52 -31.10 -24.94
N ASP A 118 19.47 -30.16 -24.86
CA ASP A 118 19.39 -28.80 -25.40
C ASP A 118 18.21 -27.94 -24.87
N ILE A 119 17.72 -28.25 -23.63
CA ILE A 119 16.61 -27.54 -23.01
C ILE A 119 17.05 -26.93 -21.67
N ASP A 120 16.95 -25.60 -21.58
CA ASP A 120 17.05 -24.85 -20.32
C ASP A 120 15.66 -24.42 -19.87
N SER A 121 15.47 -24.27 -18.56
CA SER A 121 14.22 -23.77 -17.96
C SER A 121 14.50 -22.60 -17.04
N TRP A 122 13.61 -21.62 -17.05
CA TRP A 122 13.70 -20.45 -16.17
C TRP A 122 12.32 -19.93 -15.78
N SER A 123 12.27 -19.24 -14.65
CA SER A 123 11.08 -18.58 -14.15
C SER A 123 11.29 -17.08 -14.01
N GLU A 124 10.23 -16.32 -14.19
CA GLU A 124 10.22 -14.87 -14.04
C GLU A 124 8.99 -14.44 -13.26
N PHE A 125 9.20 -13.57 -12.24
CA PHE A 125 8.12 -12.91 -11.52
C PHE A 125 7.70 -11.65 -12.27
N GLN A 126 6.44 -11.60 -12.70
CA GLN A 126 5.88 -10.43 -13.36
C GLN A 126 5.05 -9.61 -12.38
N THR A 127 5.10 -8.28 -12.51
CA THR A 127 4.30 -7.38 -11.68
C THR A 127 2.80 -7.50 -11.99
N ALA A 128 1.95 -7.48 -10.95
CA ALA A 128 0.51 -7.35 -11.11
C ALA A 128 0.15 -5.96 -11.67
N ARG A 129 -0.87 -5.90 -12.55
CA ARG A 129 -1.24 -4.68 -13.26
C ARG A 129 -1.78 -3.59 -12.35
N CYS A 130 -2.85 -3.88 -11.63
CA CYS A 130 -3.54 -2.91 -10.79
C CYS A 130 -4.10 -3.63 -9.57
N CYS A 131 -3.77 -3.14 -8.37
CA CYS A 131 -4.30 -3.67 -7.12
C CYS A 131 -5.09 -2.57 -6.43
N GLY A 132 -6.37 -2.82 -6.18
CA GLY A 132 -7.22 -2.03 -5.32
C GLY A 132 -7.40 -2.73 -3.98
N TRP A 133 -7.28 -1.99 -2.88
CA TRP A 133 -7.59 -2.48 -1.55
C TRP A 133 -8.85 -1.78 -1.04
N ASN A 134 -9.79 -2.57 -0.59
CA ASN A 134 -10.96 -2.07 0.13
C ASN A 134 -10.94 -2.70 1.52
N TYR A 135 -10.83 -1.87 2.55
CA TYR A 135 -10.98 -2.32 3.92
C TYR A 135 -12.46 -2.26 4.30
N THR A 136 -13.04 -3.43 4.48
CA THR A 136 -14.31 -3.53 5.23
C THR A 136 -13.93 -3.80 6.68
N ILE A 137 -14.27 -2.88 7.56
CA ILE A 137 -14.16 -3.04 9.00
C ILE A 137 -15.40 -3.79 9.50
#